data_d8890d4eae6622199089c2582cc3aed5
#
_entry.id   d8890d4eae6622199089c2582cc3aed5
#
_cell.length_a   1.000
_cell.length_b   1.000
_cell.length_c   1.000
_cell.angle_alpha   90.00
_cell.angle_beta   90.00
_cell.angle_gamma   90.00
#
_symmetry.space_group_name_H-M   'P 1'
#
loop_
_entity.id
_entity.type
_entity.pdbx_description
1 polymer ?
#
loop_
_entity_poly.entity_id
_entity_poly.type
_entity_poly.pdbx_seq_one_letter_code
_entity_poly.pdbx_strand_id
1 'polypeptide(L)'
;MCGTYLSASLSGSRPGEDGGEKPGEAVIQTYHPDHYSIQAAAVQDYQAFYEEEMSYRMLLDYPPAAHMLAVLGSGPEDEKLVQAMYYLKLYIERIYRENDLHIIGPAYASVGKVKDIYRQVIYLKHKDHKTLVHIKDQLEKYIEINSGFRKIYIQFDFS
;
A
#
# COMPACT_ATOMS: atom_id res chain seq x y z
N MET A 1 21.59 7.55 22.70
CA MET A 1 20.22 7.71 22.15
C MET A 1 19.27 6.94 23.06
N CYS A 2 18.50 7.62 23.91
CA CYS A 2 17.53 6.96 24.79
C CYS A 2 16.22 6.72 23.99
N GLY A 3 15.92 5.45 23.71
CA GLY A 3 14.58 5.07 23.25
C GLY A 3 13.61 5.17 24.43
N THR A 4 12.43 5.70 24.19
CA THR A 4 11.38 5.74 25.20
C THR A 4 10.64 4.40 25.23
N TYR A 5 10.38 3.89 26.43
CA TYR A 5 9.67 2.62 26.62
C TYR A 5 8.26 2.89 27.14
N LEU A 6 7.28 2.23 26.54
CA LEU A 6 5.92 2.16 27.06
C LEU A 6 5.66 0.73 27.55
N SER A 7 5.21 0.58 28.76
CA SER A 7 4.77 -0.72 29.30
C SER A 7 3.25 -0.84 29.22
N ALA A 8 2.75 -1.95 28.69
CA ALA A 8 1.34 -2.30 28.69
C ALA A 8 1.14 -3.61 29.46
N SER A 9 0.18 -3.64 30.35
CA SER A 9 -0.18 -4.85 31.10
C SER A 9 -1.17 -5.67 30.27
N LEU A 10 -0.76 -6.88 29.87
CA LEU A 10 -1.63 -7.82 29.16
C LEU A 10 -2.41 -8.65 30.18
N SER A 11 -3.70 -8.43 30.33
CA SER A 11 -4.60 -9.32 31.04
C SER A 11 -5.18 -10.34 30.08
N GLY A 12 -4.45 -11.43 29.85
CA GLY A 12 -4.90 -12.57 29.03
C GLY A 12 -5.05 -13.80 29.90
N SER A 13 -6.25 -14.16 30.30
CA SER A 13 -6.55 -15.46 30.87
C SER A 13 -6.58 -16.52 29.79
N ARG A 14 -5.58 -17.41 29.76
CA ARG A 14 -5.72 -18.71 29.10
C ARG A 14 -6.52 -19.63 30.02
N PRO A 15 -7.58 -20.30 29.52
CA PRO A 15 -8.29 -21.27 30.32
C PRO A 15 -7.46 -22.55 30.47
N GLY A 16 -7.07 -22.88 31.69
CA GLY A 16 -6.54 -24.16 32.11
C GLY A 16 -5.07 -24.21 32.42
N GLU A 17 -4.72 -23.82 33.66
CA GLU A 17 -3.73 -24.52 34.51
C GLU A 17 -3.65 -23.78 35.86
N ASP A 18 -3.78 -24.51 36.94
CA ASP A 18 -3.67 -24.02 38.31
C ASP A 18 -2.26 -23.47 38.59
N GLY A 19 -2.17 -22.16 38.72
CA GLY A 19 -0.96 -21.48 39.14
C GLY A 19 -1.19 -19.96 39.02
N GLY A 20 -1.20 -19.24 40.15
CA GLY A 20 -1.52 -17.82 40.23
C GLY A 20 -0.91 -16.96 39.13
N GLU A 21 -1.72 -16.56 38.18
CA GLU A 21 -1.31 -15.77 37.02
C GLU A 21 -0.96 -14.34 37.45
N LYS A 22 0.33 -14.05 37.44
CA LYS A 22 0.75 -12.66 37.37
C LYS A 22 0.42 -12.16 35.96
N PRO A 23 -0.27 -11.01 35.81
CA PRO A 23 -0.50 -10.43 34.48
C PRO A 23 0.84 -10.26 33.76
N GLY A 24 0.90 -10.73 32.51
CA GLY A 24 2.09 -10.55 31.68
C GLY A 24 2.29 -9.09 31.36
N GLU A 25 3.55 -8.63 31.40
CA GLU A 25 3.92 -7.26 31.00
C GLU A 25 4.51 -7.31 29.58
N ALA A 26 3.98 -6.48 28.68
CA ALA A 26 4.56 -6.25 27.36
C ALA A 26 5.16 -4.85 27.31
N VAL A 27 6.39 -4.75 26.83
CA VAL A 27 7.10 -3.48 26.70
C VAL A 27 7.25 -3.12 25.23
N ILE A 28 6.76 -1.94 24.84
CA ILE A 28 6.91 -1.41 23.48
C ILE A 28 8.04 -0.39 23.49
N GLN A 29 9.09 -0.67 22.72
CA GLN A 29 10.20 0.27 22.50
C GLN A 29 9.92 1.09 21.24
N THR A 30 9.88 2.41 21.35
CA THR A 30 9.60 3.33 20.25
C THR A 30 10.31 4.66 20.40
N TYR A 31 10.55 5.34 19.26
CA TYR A 31 11.02 6.74 19.23
C TYR A 31 9.84 7.74 19.28
N HIS A 32 8.60 7.29 19.04
CA HIS A 32 7.40 8.10 18.99
C HIS A 32 6.32 7.55 19.94
N PRO A 33 6.50 7.70 21.26
CA PRO A 33 5.55 7.18 22.25
C PRO A 33 4.17 7.82 22.17
N ASP A 34 4.11 9.05 21.63
CA ASP A 34 2.87 9.83 21.51
C ASP A 34 2.07 9.48 20.24
N HIS A 35 2.57 8.56 19.40
CA HIS A 35 1.84 8.13 18.23
C HIS A 35 0.56 7.38 18.63
N TYR A 36 -0.57 7.74 18.01
CA TYR A 36 -1.89 7.21 18.37
C TYR A 36 -1.96 5.68 18.43
N SER A 37 -1.30 4.99 17.50
CA SER A 37 -1.27 3.51 17.47
C SER A 37 -0.54 2.91 18.67
N ILE A 38 0.50 3.59 19.17
CA ILE A 38 1.25 3.16 20.35
C ILE A 38 0.43 3.40 21.62
N GLN A 39 -0.25 4.54 21.70
CA GLN A 39 -1.13 4.86 22.83
C GLN A 39 -2.31 3.90 22.91
N ALA A 40 -2.99 3.63 21.78
CA ALA A 40 -4.08 2.66 21.72
C ALA A 40 -3.63 1.23 22.07
N ALA A 41 -2.44 0.82 21.60
CA ALA A 41 -1.88 -0.48 21.96
C ALA A 41 -1.55 -0.60 23.46
N ALA A 42 -1.06 0.48 24.09
CA ALA A 42 -0.72 0.49 25.51
C ALA A 42 -1.94 0.29 26.40
N VAL A 43 -3.10 0.81 26.03
CA VAL A 43 -4.35 0.66 26.75
C VAL A 43 -5.26 -0.44 26.17
N GLN A 44 -4.81 -1.14 25.14
CA GLN A 44 -5.54 -2.19 24.42
C GLN A 44 -6.91 -1.70 23.87
N ASP A 45 -6.99 -0.43 23.51
CA ASP A 45 -8.20 0.18 22.95
C ASP A 45 -8.20 0.03 21.43
N TYR A 46 -8.71 -1.11 20.97
CA TYR A 46 -8.86 -1.40 19.55
C TYR A 46 -9.84 -0.46 18.86
N GLN A 47 -10.91 -0.06 19.56
CA GLN A 47 -11.94 0.79 18.99
C GLN A 47 -11.39 2.19 18.66
N ALA A 48 -10.71 2.82 19.61
CA ALA A 48 -10.08 4.12 19.40
C ALA A 48 -9.02 4.05 18.27
N PHE A 49 -8.21 3.00 18.25
CA PHE A 49 -7.27 2.78 17.16
C PHE A 49 -7.95 2.69 15.79
N TYR A 50 -9.02 1.89 15.69
CA TYR A 50 -9.75 1.69 14.45
C TYR A 50 -10.39 2.99 13.94
N GLU A 51 -11.02 3.76 14.80
CA GLU A 51 -11.69 5.01 14.42
C GLU A 51 -10.67 6.06 13.92
N GLU A 52 -9.54 6.19 14.59
CA GLU A 52 -8.50 7.13 14.21
C GLU A 52 -7.78 6.69 12.92
N GLU A 53 -7.42 5.41 12.80
CA GLU A 53 -6.84 4.84 11.58
C GLU A 53 -7.77 5.00 10.37
N MET A 54 -9.08 4.74 10.53
CA MET A 54 -10.06 4.92 9.46
C MET A 54 -10.20 6.39 9.05
N SER A 55 -10.11 7.31 10.00
CA SER A 55 -10.13 8.74 9.70
C SER A 55 -8.93 9.17 8.84
N TYR A 56 -7.74 8.70 9.16
CA TYR A 56 -6.55 8.94 8.33
C TYR A 56 -6.66 8.30 6.94
N ARG A 57 -7.17 7.06 6.85
CA ARG A 57 -7.36 6.38 5.57
C ARG A 57 -8.38 7.06 4.68
N MET A 58 -9.48 7.56 5.27
CA MET A 58 -10.47 8.37 4.53
C MET A 58 -9.88 9.68 4.02
N LEU A 59 -9.09 10.37 4.86
CA LEU A 59 -8.45 11.64 4.49
C LEU A 59 -7.43 11.48 3.35
N LEU A 60 -6.72 10.36 3.32
CA LEU A 60 -5.66 10.07 2.35
C LEU A 60 -6.13 9.18 1.19
N ASP A 61 -7.42 8.87 1.10
CA ASP A 61 -7.98 7.92 0.13
C ASP A 61 -7.23 6.57 0.09
N TYR A 62 -6.93 6.02 1.27
CA TYR A 62 -6.36 4.69 1.40
C TYR A 62 -7.42 3.62 1.62
N PRO A 63 -7.19 2.36 1.18
CA PRO A 63 -8.09 1.25 1.50
C PRO A 63 -8.34 1.12 3.02
N PRO A 64 -9.54 0.77 3.46
CA PRO A 64 -10.74 0.42 2.68
C PRO A 64 -11.60 1.61 2.23
N ALA A 65 -11.20 2.87 2.49
CA ALA A 65 -11.94 4.07 2.12
C ALA A 65 -11.94 4.31 0.60
N ALA A 66 -10.87 3.87 -0.10
CA ALA A 66 -10.79 3.84 -1.56
C ALA A 66 -10.13 2.53 -2.00
N HIS A 67 -10.33 2.17 -3.26
CA HIS A 67 -9.67 1.04 -3.91
C HIS A 67 -8.38 1.50 -4.57
N MET A 68 -7.41 0.60 -4.63
CA MET A 68 -6.14 0.87 -5.27
C MET A 68 -5.79 -0.22 -6.28
N LEU A 69 -5.27 0.20 -7.43
CA LEU A 69 -4.67 -0.67 -8.44
C LEU A 69 -3.21 -0.30 -8.60
N ALA A 70 -2.32 -1.26 -8.35
CA ALA A 70 -0.91 -1.14 -8.65
C ALA A 70 -0.62 -1.73 -10.03
N VAL A 71 0.00 -0.94 -10.91
CA VAL A 71 0.50 -1.37 -12.21
C VAL A 71 2.01 -1.49 -12.09
N LEU A 72 2.50 -2.72 -12.01
CA LEU A 72 3.92 -3.02 -11.85
C LEU A 72 4.53 -3.38 -13.19
N GLY A 73 5.53 -2.63 -13.60
CA GLY A 73 6.35 -2.91 -14.78
C GLY A 73 7.70 -3.45 -14.40
N SER A 74 8.18 -4.46 -15.12
CA SER A 74 9.53 -4.99 -14.96
C SER A 74 10.17 -5.30 -16.31
N GLY A 75 11.48 -5.07 -16.43
CA GLY A 75 12.21 -5.33 -17.65
C GLY A 75 13.72 -5.21 -17.48
N PRO A 76 14.51 -5.77 -18.42
CA PRO A 76 15.97 -5.78 -18.35
C PRO A 76 16.60 -4.44 -18.75
N GLU A 77 15.87 -3.57 -19.45
CA GLU A 77 16.36 -2.30 -19.97
C GLU A 77 15.62 -1.13 -19.30
N ASP A 78 16.34 -0.36 -18.48
CA ASP A 78 15.76 0.72 -17.65
C ASP A 78 15.08 1.79 -18.51
N GLU A 79 15.75 2.30 -19.53
CA GLU A 79 15.21 3.37 -20.39
C GLU A 79 13.89 2.96 -21.07
N LYS A 80 13.82 1.72 -21.55
CA LYS A 80 12.59 1.19 -22.17
C LYS A 80 11.47 1.02 -21.16
N LEU A 81 11.81 0.57 -19.95
CA LEU A 81 10.84 0.45 -18.86
C LEU A 81 10.28 1.82 -18.47
N VAL A 82 11.14 2.80 -18.25
CA VAL A 82 10.74 4.19 -17.92
C VAL A 82 9.80 4.74 -18.99
N GLN A 83 10.17 4.58 -20.26
CA GLN A 83 9.39 5.03 -21.40
C GLN A 83 8.01 4.35 -21.47
N ALA A 84 7.99 3.03 -21.31
CA ALA A 84 6.76 2.24 -21.34
C ALA A 84 5.80 2.63 -20.21
N MET A 85 6.31 2.78 -18.98
CA MET A 85 5.52 3.19 -17.83
C MET A 85 4.98 4.63 -17.98
N TYR A 86 5.78 5.51 -18.56
CA TYR A 86 5.33 6.87 -18.89
C TYR A 86 4.20 6.87 -19.92
N TYR A 87 4.29 6.06 -20.96
CA TYR A 87 3.22 5.92 -21.95
C TYR A 87 1.94 5.33 -21.34
N LEU A 88 2.05 4.38 -20.42
CA LEU A 88 0.88 3.86 -19.69
C LEU A 88 0.20 4.98 -18.89
N LYS A 89 0.98 5.82 -18.20
CA LYS A 89 0.43 6.98 -17.48
C LYS A 89 -0.31 7.91 -18.42
N LEU A 90 0.31 8.31 -19.54
CA LEU A 90 -0.35 9.19 -20.53
C LEU A 90 -1.63 8.57 -21.11
N TYR A 91 -1.62 7.26 -21.33
CA TYR A 91 -2.81 6.56 -21.80
C TYR A 91 -3.92 6.57 -20.76
N ILE A 92 -3.62 6.34 -19.48
CA ILE A 92 -4.59 6.43 -18.39
C ILE A 92 -5.20 7.83 -18.33
N GLU A 93 -4.38 8.88 -18.35
CA GLU A 93 -4.83 10.28 -18.34
C GLU A 93 -5.72 10.62 -19.56
N ARG A 94 -5.48 9.95 -20.68
CA ARG A 94 -6.27 10.14 -21.90
C ARG A 94 -7.63 9.45 -21.85
N ILE A 95 -7.70 8.22 -21.32
CA ILE A 95 -8.95 7.44 -21.26
C ILE A 95 -9.84 7.85 -20.10
N TYR A 96 -9.26 8.39 -19.04
CA TYR A 96 -9.96 8.81 -17.84
C TYR A 96 -9.67 10.29 -17.54
N ARG A 97 -10.67 11.12 -17.71
CA ARG A 97 -10.54 12.58 -17.61
C ARG A 97 -11.22 13.20 -16.38
N GLU A 98 -11.85 12.39 -15.56
CA GLU A 98 -12.48 12.84 -14.33
C GLU A 98 -11.43 13.08 -13.24
N ASN A 99 -11.70 14.02 -12.33
CA ASN A 99 -10.73 14.46 -11.32
C ASN A 99 -10.70 13.58 -10.06
N ASP A 100 -11.42 12.45 -10.05
CA ASP A 100 -11.55 11.54 -8.92
C ASP A 100 -10.61 10.33 -8.98
N LEU A 101 -9.82 10.21 -10.06
CA LEU A 101 -8.75 9.24 -10.18
C LEU A 101 -7.41 9.86 -9.76
N HIS A 102 -6.82 9.34 -8.69
CA HIS A 102 -5.49 9.74 -8.26
C HIS A 102 -4.43 8.82 -8.86
N ILE A 103 -3.54 9.38 -9.68
CA ILE A 103 -2.43 8.68 -10.33
C ILE A 103 -1.14 9.04 -9.61
N ILE A 104 -0.44 8.07 -9.05
CA ILE A 104 0.83 8.22 -8.36
C ILE A 104 1.91 7.48 -9.12
N GLY A 105 2.97 8.16 -9.49
CA GLY A 105 4.06 7.60 -10.30
C GLY A 105 3.98 8.01 -11.78
N PRO A 106 4.71 7.32 -12.67
CA PRO A 106 5.55 6.15 -12.41
C PRO A 106 6.75 6.46 -11.50
N ALA A 107 7.10 5.51 -10.66
CA ALA A 107 8.27 5.57 -9.78
C ALA A 107 8.93 4.20 -9.69
N TYR A 108 10.22 4.17 -9.32
CA TYR A 108 10.87 2.90 -9.01
C TYR A 108 10.19 2.25 -7.81
N ALA A 109 10.00 0.94 -7.90
CA ALA A 109 9.52 0.16 -6.76
C ALA A 109 10.52 0.25 -5.59
N SER A 110 10.09 -0.05 -4.36
CA SER A 110 10.94 0.01 -3.16
C SER A 110 12.23 -0.82 -3.30
N VAL A 111 12.21 -1.88 -4.12
CA VAL A 111 13.39 -2.58 -4.63
C VAL A 111 13.42 -2.40 -6.15
N GLY A 112 14.02 -1.29 -6.59
CA GLY A 112 13.99 -0.87 -7.99
C GLY A 112 14.75 -1.77 -8.98
N LYS A 113 15.72 -2.55 -8.49
CA LYS A 113 16.50 -3.50 -9.30
C LYS A 113 16.78 -4.78 -8.53
N VAL A 114 16.43 -5.92 -9.13
CA VAL A 114 16.75 -7.26 -8.60
C VAL A 114 17.27 -8.12 -9.76
N LYS A 115 18.48 -8.69 -9.62
CA LYS A 115 19.09 -9.58 -10.63
C LYS A 115 19.05 -8.98 -12.05
N ASP A 116 19.46 -7.72 -12.19
CA ASP A 116 19.48 -6.97 -13.46
C ASP A 116 18.11 -6.74 -14.11
N ILE A 117 17.03 -6.87 -13.35
CA ILE A 117 15.67 -6.48 -13.76
C ILE A 117 15.28 -5.22 -13.02
N TYR A 118 14.95 -4.19 -13.78
CA TYR A 118 14.41 -2.93 -13.25
C TYR A 118 12.92 -3.06 -13.01
N ARG A 119 12.41 -2.33 -12.00
CA ARG A 119 11.01 -2.36 -11.61
C ARG A 119 10.48 -0.96 -11.36
N GLN A 120 9.35 -0.67 -11.98
CA GLN A 120 8.59 0.56 -11.73
C GLN A 120 7.14 0.26 -11.40
N VAL A 121 6.47 1.20 -10.75
CA VAL A 121 5.08 1.08 -10.32
C VAL A 121 4.32 2.37 -10.58
N ILE A 122 3.06 2.23 -10.98
CA ILE A 122 2.06 3.29 -10.98
C ILE A 122 0.94 2.84 -10.04
N TYR A 123 0.54 3.69 -9.11
CA TYR A 123 -0.63 3.46 -8.26
C TYR A 123 -1.79 4.30 -8.76
N LEU A 124 -2.94 3.67 -8.92
CA LEU A 124 -4.21 4.29 -9.24
C LEU A 124 -5.14 4.14 -8.05
N LYS A 125 -5.69 5.24 -7.54
CA LYS A 125 -6.66 5.23 -6.44
C LYS A 125 -7.99 5.78 -6.93
N HIS A 126 -9.07 5.08 -6.63
CA HIS A 126 -10.43 5.48 -6.98
C HIS A 126 -11.44 4.93 -5.98
N LYS A 127 -12.54 5.63 -5.74
CA LYS A 127 -13.61 5.20 -4.82
C LYS A 127 -14.39 3.99 -5.35
N ASP A 128 -14.52 3.89 -6.68
CA ASP A 128 -15.23 2.79 -7.31
C ASP A 128 -14.25 1.76 -7.90
N HIS A 129 -14.32 0.54 -7.39
CA HIS A 129 -13.52 -0.60 -7.86
C HIS A 129 -13.77 -0.92 -9.34
N LYS A 130 -15.02 -0.79 -9.83
CA LYS A 130 -15.35 -1.08 -11.22
C LYS A 130 -14.63 -0.18 -12.21
N THR A 131 -14.41 1.08 -11.83
CA THR A 131 -13.62 2.02 -12.63
C THR A 131 -12.17 1.55 -12.77
N LEU A 132 -11.55 1.08 -11.70
CA LEU A 132 -10.18 0.54 -11.75
C LEU A 132 -10.09 -0.73 -12.60
N VAL A 133 -11.10 -1.62 -12.51
CA VAL A 133 -11.19 -2.82 -13.38
C VAL A 133 -11.30 -2.41 -14.85
N HIS A 134 -12.13 -1.44 -15.16
CA HIS A 134 -12.27 -0.94 -16.53
C HIS A 134 -10.96 -0.35 -17.07
N ILE A 135 -10.27 0.46 -16.26
CA ILE A 135 -8.95 1.01 -16.63
C ILE A 135 -7.95 -0.11 -16.87
N LYS A 136 -7.89 -1.11 -15.99
CA LYS A 136 -7.03 -2.29 -16.15
C LYS A 136 -7.29 -3.01 -17.47
N ASP A 137 -8.54 -3.28 -17.82
CA ASP A 137 -8.92 -3.94 -19.07
C ASP A 137 -8.50 -3.13 -20.31
N GLN A 138 -8.60 -1.82 -20.26
CA GLN A 138 -8.12 -0.93 -21.32
C GLN A 138 -6.59 -0.94 -21.43
N LEU A 139 -5.89 -0.98 -20.29
CA LEU A 139 -4.43 -1.07 -20.26
C LEU A 139 -3.93 -2.39 -20.85
N GLU A 140 -4.56 -3.51 -20.52
CA GLU A 140 -4.23 -4.82 -21.11
C GLU A 140 -4.32 -4.80 -22.63
N LYS A 141 -5.43 -4.29 -23.17
CA LYS A 141 -5.61 -4.13 -24.63
C LYS A 141 -4.56 -3.21 -25.24
N TYR A 142 -4.24 -2.10 -24.57
CA TYR A 142 -3.22 -1.18 -25.05
C TYR A 142 -1.83 -1.82 -25.12
N ILE A 143 -1.48 -2.61 -24.09
CA ILE A 143 -0.20 -3.33 -24.02
C ILE A 143 -0.10 -4.38 -25.13
N GLU A 144 -1.18 -5.14 -25.38
CA GLU A 144 -1.22 -6.19 -26.39
C GLU A 144 -0.96 -5.67 -27.82
N ILE A 145 -1.54 -4.51 -28.16
CA ILE A 145 -1.44 -3.94 -29.51
C ILE A 145 -0.16 -3.14 -29.74
N ASN A 146 0.57 -2.76 -28.69
CA ASN A 146 1.76 -1.92 -28.77
C ASN A 146 3.06 -2.73 -28.64
N SER A 147 3.88 -2.70 -29.69
CA SER A 147 5.17 -3.39 -29.73
C SER A 147 6.22 -2.81 -28.75
N GLY A 148 6.00 -1.60 -28.23
CA GLY A 148 6.87 -0.94 -27.25
C GLY A 148 6.97 -1.67 -25.92
N PHE A 149 6.02 -2.58 -25.61
CA PHE A 149 6.00 -3.39 -24.39
C PHE A 149 6.69 -4.76 -24.55
N ARG A 150 7.32 -5.02 -25.69
CA ARG A 150 8.12 -6.24 -25.87
C ARG A 150 9.25 -6.27 -24.84
N LYS A 151 9.43 -7.41 -24.17
CA LYS A 151 10.40 -7.63 -23.07
C LYS A 151 10.09 -6.85 -21.78
N ILE A 152 8.93 -6.23 -21.67
CA ILE A 152 8.45 -5.61 -20.46
C ILE A 152 7.30 -6.46 -19.95
N TYR A 153 7.42 -6.90 -18.71
CA TYR A 153 6.36 -7.63 -18.02
C TYR A 153 5.53 -6.65 -17.18
N ILE A 154 4.23 -6.62 -17.43
CA ILE A 154 3.29 -5.79 -16.68
C ILE A 154 2.39 -6.69 -15.84
N GLN A 155 2.29 -6.36 -14.57
CA GLN A 155 1.44 -7.04 -13.60
C GLN A 155 0.49 -6.03 -12.96
N PHE A 156 -0.74 -6.46 -12.70
CA PHE A 156 -1.78 -5.67 -12.05
C PHE A 156 -2.11 -6.29 -10.70
N ASP A 157 -2.15 -5.47 -9.67
CA ASP A 157 -2.47 -5.89 -8.30
C ASP A 157 -3.50 -4.93 -7.68
N PHE A 158 -4.58 -5.49 -7.14
CA PHE A 158 -5.67 -4.73 -6.50
C PHE A 158 -5.57 -4.80 -4.99
N SER A 159 -5.80 -3.66 -4.34
CA SER A 159 -5.89 -3.52 -2.88
C SER A 159 -7.15 -2.77 -2.48
#